data_ca2b739a99551e02ae74a29404f698cc
#
_entry.id   ca2b739a99551e02ae74a29404f698cc
#
_cell.length_a   1.000
_cell.length_b   1.000
_cell.length_c   1.000
_cell.angle_alpha   90.00
_cell.angle_beta   90.00
_cell.angle_gamma   90.00
#
_symmetry.space_group_name_H-M   'P 1'
#
loop_
_entity.id
_entity.type
_entity.pdbx_description
1 polymer ?
#
loop_
_entity_poly.entity_id
_entity_poly.type
_entity_poly.pdbx_seq_one_letter_code
_entity_poly.pdbx_strand_id
1 'polypeptide(L)' 'MIEPDIAALACANATAGQLAQLKVLCDEVEMLYTQGHDHIQKDVEFHSYIARISGN' A
#
# COMPACT_ATOMS: atom_id res chain seq x y z
N MET A 1 2.52 -7.22 8.18
CA MET A 1 1.36 -7.51 7.32
C MET A 1 0.19 -6.61 7.69
N ILE A 2 -0.50 -6.11 6.69
CA ILE A 2 -1.65 -5.23 6.90
C ILE A 2 -2.86 -6.06 7.29
N GLU A 3 -3.60 -5.61 8.29
CA GLU A 3 -4.81 -6.30 8.67
C GLU A 3 -5.89 -6.13 7.60
N PRO A 4 -6.68 -7.18 7.30
CA PRO A 4 -7.73 -7.11 6.27
C PRO A 4 -8.75 -6.00 6.52
N ASP A 5 -9.07 -5.69 7.76
CA ASP A 5 -10.03 -4.65 8.09
C ASP A 5 -9.54 -3.28 7.67
N ILE A 6 -8.25 -2.99 7.89
CA ILE A 6 -7.64 -1.72 7.50
C ILE A 6 -7.61 -1.60 5.98
N ALA A 7 -7.25 -2.68 5.30
CA ALA A 7 -7.22 -2.69 3.83
C ALA A 7 -8.62 -2.48 3.25
N ALA A 8 -9.63 -3.12 3.82
CA ALA A 8 -11.01 -2.95 3.38
C ALA A 8 -11.48 -1.51 3.59
N LEU A 9 -11.14 -0.92 4.72
CA LEU A 9 -11.51 0.47 5.03
C LEU A 9 -10.83 1.44 4.07
N ALA A 10 -9.56 1.20 3.76
CA ALA A 10 -8.83 2.01 2.78
C ALA A 10 -9.50 1.95 1.42
N CYS A 11 -9.89 0.76 0.96
CA CYS A 11 -10.58 0.59 -0.31
C CYS A 11 -11.92 1.32 -0.34
N ALA A 12 -12.65 1.29 0.76
CA ALA A 12 -13.96 1.95 0.86
C ALA A 12 -13.85 3.47 0.83
N ASN A 13 -12.75 4.02 1.37
CA ASN A 13 -12.58 5.47 1.50
C ASN A 13 -11.72 6.07 0.38
N ALA A 14 -11.04 5.25 -0.40
CA ALA A 14 -10.10 5.74 -1.41
C ALA A 14 -10.80 6.31 -2.63
N THR A 15 -10.22 7.39 -3.18
CA THR A 15 -10.61 7.87 -4.51
C THR A 15 -9.99 6.98 -5.57
N ALA A 16 -10.45 7.13 -6.82
CA ALA A 16 -9.88 6.38 -7.94
C ALA A 16 -8.37 6.65 -8.09
N GLY A 17 -7.96 7.91 -7.89
CA GLY A 17 -6.54 8.27 -7.96
C GLY A 17 -5.73 7.62 -6.84
N GLN A 18 -6.29 7.56 -5.64
CA GLN A 18 -5.62 6.91 -4.52
C GLN A 18 -5.49 5.41 -4.73
N LEU A 19 -6.53 4.78 -5.28
CA LEU A 19 -6.46 3.34 -5.59
C LEU A 19 -5.39 3.05 -6.65
N ALA A 20 -5.28 3.90 -7.65
CA ALA A 20 -4.24 3.76 -8.67
C ALA A 20 -2.85 3.89 -8.06
N GLN A 21 -2.65 4.86 -7.18
CA GLN A 21 -1.37 5.05 -6.49
C GLN A 21 -1.04 3.86 -5.59
N LEU A 22 -2.04 3.36 -4.88
CA LEU A 22 -1.87 2.20 -4.03
C LEU A 22 -1.41 0.98 -4.83
N LYS A 23 -1.98 0.78 -6.00
CA LYS A 23 -1.57 -0.31 -6.88
C LYS A 23 -0.13 -0.15 -7.32
N VAL A 24 0.29 1.07 -7.67
CA VAL A 24 1.67 1.34 -8.06
C VAL A 24 2.62 0.98 -6.92
N LEU A 25 2.32 1.40 -5.69
CA LEU A 25 3.15 1.09 -4.53
C LEU A 25 3.22 -0.41 -4.29
N CYS A 26 2.10 -1.10 -4.41
CA CYS A 26 2.05 -2.55 -4.24
C CYS A 26 2.93 -3.25 -5.28
N ASP A 27 2.84 -2.83 -6.54
CA ASP A 27 3.63 -3.40 -7.61
C ASP A 27 5.14 -3.14 -7.39
N GLU A 28 5.49 -1.97 -6.89
CA GLU A 28 6.88 -1.64 -6.60
C GLU A 28 7.45 -2.52 -5.48
N VAL A 29 6.69 -2.73 -4.40
CA VAL A 29 7.11 -3.61 -3.31
C VAL A 29 7.32 -5.02 -3.83
N GLU A 30 6.37 -5.52 -4.61
CA GLU A 30 6.45 -6.87 -5.15
C GLU A 30 7.65 -7.03 -6.07
N MET A 31 7.90 -6.04 -6.93
CA MET A 31 9.03 -6.07 -7.84
C MET A 31 10.36 -6.10 -7.09
N LEU A 32 10.52 -5.24 -6.09
CA LEU A 32 11.74 -5.20 -5.29
C LEU A 32 11.96 -6.51 -4.55
N TYR A 33 10.90 -7.07 -3.98
CA TYR A 33 10.97 -8.34 -3.28
C TYR A 33 11.41 -9.47 -4.24
N THR A 34 10.79 -9.53 -5.41
CA THR A 34 11.08 -10.56 -6.41
C THR A 34 12.51 -10.49 -6.92
N GLN A 35 13.04 -9.28 -7.05
CA GLN A 35 14.41 -9.06 -7.53
C GLN A 35 15.47 -9.19 -6.44
N GLY A 36 15.05 -9.44 -5.20
CA GLY A 36 15.97 -9.58 -4.08
C GLY A 36 16.55 -8.27 -3.59
N HIS A 37 15.95 -7.15 -3.94
CA HIS A 37 16.37 -5.82 -3.47
C HIS A 37 15.71 -5.49 -2.14
N ASP A 38 16.26 -4.50 -1.43
CA ASP A 38 15.69 -4.00 -0.20
C ASP A 38 14.34 -3.33 -0.50
N HIS A 39 13.29 -3.88 0.10
CA HIS A 39 11.93 -3.39 -0.11
C HIS A 39 11.34 -2.77 1.16
N ILE A 40 12.11 -2.69 2.24
CA ILE A 40 11.59 -2.27 3.55
C ILE A 40 11.03 -0.85 3.49
N GLN A 41 11.75 0.08 2.87
CA GLN A 41 11.31 1.46 2.80
C GLN A 41 10.03 1.61 1.98
N LYS A 42 9.94 0.91 0.85
CA LYS A 42 8.72 0.93 0.04
C LYS A 42 7.55 0.29 0.76
N ASP A 43 7.82 -0.76 1.54
CA ASP A 43 6.81 -1.43 2.33
C ASP A 43 6.24 -0.47 3.40
N VAL A 44 7.11 0.30 4.05
CA VAL A 44 6.69 1.33 5.01
C VAL A 44 5.82 2.39 4.31
N GLU A 45 6.22 2.84 3.12
CA GLU A 45 5.44 3.80 2.35
C GLU A 45 4.06 3.26 2.01
N PHE A 46 3.99 2.00 1.62
CA PHE A 46 2.73 1.33 1.28
C PHE A 46 1.80 1.29 2.49
N HIS A 47 2.31 0.84 3.64
CA HIS A 47 1.54 0.77 4.87
C HIS A 47 1.07 2.15 5.32
N SER A 48 1.95 3.15 5.25
CA SER A 48 1.63 4.52 5.63
C SER A 48 0.55 5.11 4.74
N TYR A 49 0.59 4.80 3.46
CA TYR A 49 -0.40 5.28 2.51
C TYR A 49 -1.78 4.67 2.80
N ILE A 50 -1.83 3.38 3.09
CA ILE A 50 -3.06 2.71 3.45
C ILE A 50 -3.67 3.32 4.72
N ALA A 51 -2.84 3.57 5.73
CA ALA A 51 -3.30 4.19 6.97
C ALA A 51 -3.89 5.58 6.71
N ARG A 52 -3.27 6.34 5.84
CA ARG A 52 -3.75 7.67 5.48
C ARG A 52 -5.10 7.61 4.77
N ILE A 53 -5.25 6.69 3.82
CA ILE A 53 -6.49 6.54 3.08
C ILE A 53 -7.62 6.08 4.00
N SER A 54 -7.32 5.20 4.96
CA SER A 54 -8.33 4.67 5.87
C SER A 54 -8.81 5.70 6.88
N GLY A 55 -8.14 6.85 6.99
CA GLY A 55 -8.52 7.89 7.92
C GLY A 55 -7.95 7.75 9.31
N ASN A 56 -6.96 6.90 9.47
CA ASN A 56 -6.26 6.73 10.75
C ASN A 56 -5.04 7.60 10.85
#